data_c5e8378f2fc9da56a9c5c71cceb0a3df
#
_entry.id   c5e8378f2fc9da56a9c5c71cceb0a3df
#
_cell.length_a   1.000
_cell.length_b   1.000
_cell.length_c   1.000
_cell.angle_alpha   90.00
_cell.angle_beta   90.00
_cell.angle_gamma   90.00
#
_symmetry.space_group_name_H-M   'P 1'
#
loop_
_entity.id
_entity.type
_entity.pdbx_description
1 polymer ?
#
loop_
_entity_poly.entity_id
_entity_poly.type
_entity_poly.pdbx_seq_one_letter_code
_entity_poly.pdbx_strand_id
1 'polypeptide(L)'
;YTNPIQGLNNLVGLEDISLYFGSEASRYTTSKVIEIGDNILKPYNAALRGFVTAGTTLYVTSPSLTWMTQPTKDLSTGLLDKVYLVKVPYTAFVKDGDDQTYNFLVGLEKRYGVEGLGTQEKLIFDKISSLTGGEGHILAQAFDEMKGHQYSNIQQRTKETGDILSNEFSYLQNEWKNPTKNNSKIKAFGRRGEYKTDTAGVVDYTNNAYGVAYVHEKEEVMLGNKSGWYAGAVTNRYEFRDLGKSKEDQTMIKAGIFKTISPASDHNGSLTW
;
A
#
# COMPACT_ATOMS: atom_id res chain seq x y z
N TYR A 1 -19.57 -24.70 -4.34
CA TYR A 1 -19.30 -25.72 -5.38
C TYR A 1 -20.63 -26.33 -5.81
N THR A 2 -20.88 -26.40 -7.12
CA THR A 2 -22.16 -26.87 -7.65
C THR A 2 -22.05 -28.23 -8.35
N ASN A 3 -20.88 -28.55 -8.89
CA ASN A 3 -20.66 -29.78 -9.66
C ASN A 3 -19.33 -30.45 -9.25
N PRO A 4 -19.31 -31.80 -9.10
CA PRO A 4 -18.08 -32.53 -8.92
C PRO A 4 -17.30 -32.60 -10.25
N ILE A 5 -16.01 -32.94 -10.17
CA ILE A 5 -15.18 -33.25 -11.34
C ILE A 5 -15.76 -34.49 -12.02
N GLN A 6 -15.89 -34.45 -13.34
CA GLN A 6 -16.34 -35.62 -14.12
C GLN A 6 -15.19 -36.57 -14.39
N GLY A 7 -15.52 -37.85 -14.61
CA GLY A 7 -14.53 -38.88 -14.99
C GLY A 7 -13.74 -39.47 -13.82
N LEU A 8 -14.11 -39.22 -12.57
CA LEU A 8 -13.44 -39.74 -11.38
C LEU A 8 -13.40 -41.30 -11.36
N ASN A 9 -14.39 -41.93 -11.97
CA ASN A 9 -14.46 -43.41 -12.11
C ASN A 9 -13.43 -44.00 -13.09
N ASN A 10 -12.73 -43.17 -13.86
CA ASN A 10 -11.66 -43.59 -14.77
C ASN A 10 -10.26 -43.54 -14.11
N LEU A 11 -10.19 -43.15 -12.84
CA LEU A 11 -8.92 -43.13 -12.12
C LEU A 11 -8.42 -44.53 -11.83
N VAL A 12 -7.13 -44.78 -12.05
CA VAL A 12 -6.45 -46.05 -11.80
C VAL A 12 -5.07 -45.85 -11.19
N GLY A 13 -4.61 -46.78 -10.33
CA GLY A 13 -3.23 -46.84 -9.86
C GLY A 13 -2.83 -45.67 -8.93
N LEU A 14 -3.77 -45.18 -8.12
CA LEU A 14 -3.48 -44.07 -7.20
C LEU A 14 -2.76 -44.56 -5.93
N GLU A 15 -1.61 -43.96 -5.62
CA GLU A 15 -0.87 -44.19 -4.38
C GLU A 15 -1.36 -43.24 -3.27
N ASP A 16 -1.40 -41.91 -3.58
CA ASP A 16 -1.94 -40.87 -2.71
C ASP A 16 -2.92 -39.99 -3.48
N ILE A 17 -3.94 -39.48 -2.77
CA ILE A 17 -4.97 -38.62 -3.34
C ILE A 17 -5.03 -37.32 -2.58
N SER A 18 -4.91 -36.19 -3.29
CA SER A 18 -5.09 -34.86 -2.72
C SER A 18 -6.29 -34.17 -3.38
N LEU A 19 -7.30 -33.85 -2.57
CA LEU A 19 -8.41 -33.00 -2.97
C LEU A 19 -8.16 -31.57 -2.57
N TYR A 20 -8.24 -30.67 -3.55
CA TYR A 20 -8.03 -29.25 -3.37
C TYR A 20 -9.35 -28.52 -3.47
N PHE A 21 -9.73 -27.81 -2.39
CA PHE A 21 -10.87 -26.89 -2.37
C PHE A 21 -10.38 -25.46 -2.26
N GLY A 22 -10.53 -24.69 -3.34
CA GLY A 22 -10.16 -23.28 -3.38
C GLY A 22 -11.13 -22.38 -2.63
N SER A 23 -10.84 -21.10 -2.62
CA SER A 23 -11.63 -20.08 -1.91
C SER A 23 -12.83 -19.53 -2.71
N GLU A 24 -13.12 -20.06 -3.91
CA GLU A 24 -14.12 -19.50 -4.83
C GLU A 24 -15.51 -19.41 -4.22
N ALA A 25 -15.85 -20.36 -3.33
CA ALA A 25 -17.13 -20.36 -2.62
C ALA A 25 -17.29 -19.14 -1.72
N SER A 26 -16.21 -18.54 -1.23
CA SER A 26 -16.26 -17.35 -0.39
C SER A 26 -16.87 -16.14 -1.08
N ARG A 27 -16.84 -16.08 -2.41
CA ARG A 27 -17.44 -14.97 -3.20
C ARG A 27 -18.95 -14.88 -3.07
N TYR A 28 -19.60 -15.99 -2.72
CA TYR A 28 -21.06 -16.09 -2.66
C TYR A 28 -21.61 -16.06 -1.22
N THR A 29 -20.75 -15.84 -0.24
CA THR A 29 -21.12 -15.79 1.16
C THR A 29 -20.25 -14.78 1.93
N THR A 30 -20.77 -14.34 3.07
CA THR A 30 -20.03 -13.56 4.07
C THR A 30 -19.62 -14.40 5.28
N SER A 31 -19.92 -15.71 5.25
CA SER A 31 -19.56 -16.63 6.32
C SER A 31 -18.07 -16.90 6.38
N LYS A 32 -17.54 -17.05 7.59
CA LYS A 32 -16.16 -17.48 7.87
C LYS A 32 -15.97 -18.99 7.81
N VAL A 33 -17.06 -19.74 7.71
CA VAL A 33 -17.09 -21.19 7.61
C VAL A 33 -18.05 -21.59 6.49
N ILE A 34 -17.57 -22.41 5.57
CA ILE A 34 -18.33 -22.88 4.41
C ILE A 34 -18.30 -24.41 4.43
N GLU A 35 -19.44 -25.05 4.53
CA GLU A 35 -19.55 -26.50 4.43
C GLU A 35 -19.56 -26.92 2.93
N ILE A 36 -18.73 -27.90 2.60
CA ILE A 36 -18.74 -28.53 1.27
C ILE A 36 -19.90 -29.54 1.26
N GLY A 37 -20.88 -29.26 0.44
CA GLY A 37 -22.13 -30.03 0.45
C GLY A 37 -21.98 -31.49 -0.06
N ASP A 38 -22.95 -32.29 0.31
CA ASP A 38 -23.06 -33.72 -0.06
C ASP A 38 -23.09 -33.95 -1.58
N ASN A 39 -23.61 -32.99 -2.34
CA ASN A 39 -23.61 -33.05 -3.80
C ASN A 39 -22.19 -33.11 -4.40
N ILE A 40 -21.20 -32.65 -3.65
CA ILE A 40 -19.77 -32.75 -4.03
C ILE A 40 -19.13 -33.96 -3.36
N LEU A 41 -19.30 -34.13 -2.03
CA LEU A 41 -18.60 -35.17 -1.27
C LEU A 41 -19.03 -36.59 -1.63
N LYS A 42 -20.34 -36.85 -1.86
CA LYS A 42 -20.84 -38.17 -2.21
C LYS A 42 -20.25 -38.73 -3.54
N PRO A 43 -20.22 -37.97 -4.64
CA PRO A 43 -19.52 -38.42 -5.86
C PRO A 43 -18.02 -38.71 -5.67
N TYR A 44 -17.31 -37.86 -4.89
CA TYR A 44 -15.90 -38.14 -4.59
C TYR A 44 -15.74 -39.41 -3.77
N ASN A 45 -16.52 -39.57 -2.70
CA ASN A 45 -16.50 -40.76 -1.88
C ASN A 45 -16.83 -42.02 -2.68
N ALA A 46 -17.81 -41.96 -3.58
CA ALA A 46 -18.16 -43.08 -4.44
C ALA A 46 -17.00 -43.49 -5.36
N ALA A 47 -16.37 -42.52 -6.01
CA ALA A 47 -15.24 -42.76 -6.93
C ALA A 47 -13.97 -43.24 -6.21
N LEU A 48 -13.70 -42.74 -5.02
CA LEU A 48 -12.43 -42.97 -4.30
C LEU A 48 -12.51 -44.14 -3.30
N ARG A 49 -13.69 -44.71 -3.06
CA ARG A 49 -13.91 -45.80 -2.09
C ARG A 49 -12.95 -46.94 -2.24
N GLY A 50 -12.79 -47.44 -3.48
CA GLY A 50 -11.93 -48.59 -3.77
C GLY A 50 -10.46 -48.35 -3.43
N PHE A 51 -9.97 -47.14 -3.70
CA PHE A 51 -8.59 -46.77 -3.42
C PHE A 51 -8.35 -46.60 -1.91
N VAL A 52 -9.22 -45.87 -1.22
CA VAL A 52 -9.12 -45.64 0.23
C VAL A 52 -9.22 -46.97 1.00
N THR A 53 -10.11 -47.89 0.59
CA THR A 53 -10.22 -49.21 1.20
C THR A 53 -8.97 -50.07 0.94
N ALA A 54 -8.25 -49.84 -0.17
CA ALA A 54 -6.98 -50.50 -0.47
C ALA A 54 -5.78 -49.88 0.24
N GLY A 55 -5.98 -48.86 1.06
CA GLY A 55 -4.94 -48.22 1.86
C GLY A 55 -4.38 -46.91 1.31
N THR A 56 -4.91 -46.40 0.21
CA THR A 56 -4.53 -45.08 -0.33
C THR A 56 -4.88 -43.95 0.64
N THR A 57 -3.94 -43.07 0.91
CA THR A 57 -4.16 -41.93 1.80
C THR A 57 -4.91 -40.80 1.09
N LEU A 58 -5.99 -40.36 1.67
CA LEU A 58 -6.77 -39.24 1.17
C LEU A 58 -6.45 -37.94 1.96
N TYR A 59 -5.82 -36.99 1.29
CA TYR A 59 -5.54 -35.64 1.79
C TYR A 59 -6.61 -34.67 1.29
N VAL A 60 -6.96 -33.71 2.14
CA VAL A 60 -7.85 -32.62 1.77
C VAL A 60 -7.18 -31.33 2.19
N THR A 61 -6.98 -30.44 1.24
CA THR A 61 -6.26 -29.17 1.49
C THR A 61 -6.87 -28.02 0.70
N SER A 62 -6.46 -26.80 1.04
CA SER A 62 -6.80 -25.61 0.27
C SER A 62 -5.53 -24.98 -0.27
N PRO A 63 -5.48 -24.57 -1.55
CA PRO A 63 -4.38 -23.79 -2.08
C PRO A 63 -4.43 -22.33 -1.64
N SER A 64 -5.53 -21.88 -1.03
CA SER A 64 -5.69 -20.51 -0.58
C SER A 64 -4.80 -20.19 0.62
N LEU A 65 -4.22 -19.00 0.63
CA LEU A 65 -3.45 -18.48 1.77
C LEU A 65 -4.35 -18.21 2.99
N THR A 66 -5.58 -17.74 2.76
CA THR A 66 -6.49 -17.23 3.80
C THR A 66 -7.66 -18.16 4.11
N TRP A 67 -7.70 -19.35 3.50
CA TRP A 67 -8.69 -20.37 3.79
C TRP A 67 -8.00 -21.72 3.97
N MET A 68 -8.45 -22.48 4.95
CA MET A 68 -7.96 -23.83 5.23
C MET A 68 -9.11 -24.82 5.21
N THR A 69 -8.83 -26.07 4.89
CA THR A 69 -9.80 -27.15 4.98
C THR A 69 -9.76 -27.81 6.37
N GLN A 70 -10.93 -28.16 6.87
CA GLN A 70 -11.09 -29.01 8.06
C GLN A 70 -11.95 -30.22 7.67
N PRO A 71 -11.33 -31.33 7.23
CA PRO A 71 -12.05 -32.55 6.92
C PRO A 71 -12.32 -33.39 8.17
N THR A 72 -13.49 -34.01 8.22
CA THR A 72 -13.75 -35.16 9.09
C THR A 72 -13.89 -36.41 8.24
N LYS A 73 -13.41 -37.54 8.74
CA LYS A 73 -13.45 -38.84 8.04
C LYS A 73 -14.23 -39.83 8.88
N ASP A 74 -14.98 -40.65 8.20
CA ASP A 74 -15.58 -41.85 8.79
C ASP A 74 -14.46 -42.82 9.19
N LEU A 75 -14.40 -43.16 10.47
CA LEU A 75 -13.34 -44.02 11.04
C LEU A 75 -13.36 -45.46 10.50
N SER A 76 -14.49 -45.95 10.01
CA SER A 76 -14.66 -47.30 9.51
C SER A 76 -14.24 -47.41 8.07
N THR A 77 -14.42 -46.39 7.24
CA THR A 77 -14.19 -46.41 5.80
C THR A 77 -13.03 -45.56 5.36
N GLY A 78 -12.55 -44.59 6.19
CA GLY A 78 -11.56 -43.60 5.83
C GLY A 78 -12.05 -42.54 4.82
N LEU A 79 -13.32 -42.63 4.40
CA LEU A 79 -13.95 -41.68 3.48
C LEU A 79 -14.31 -40.37 4.16
N LEU A 80 -14.57 -39.33 3.37
CA LEU A 80 -14.94 -38.04 3.89
C LEU A 80 -16.37 -38.03 4.46
N ASP A 81 -16.52 -37.67 5.70
CA ASP A 81 -17.82 -37.42 6.32
C ASP A 81 -18.26 -35.97 6.09
N LYS A 82 -17.44 -35.00 6.50
CA LYS A 82 -17.64 -33.58 6.24
C LYS A 82 -16.34 -32.89 5.87
N VAL A 83 -16.45 -31.82 5.11
CA VAL A 83 -15.35 -30.92 4.82
C VAL A 83 -15.82 -29.48 5.00
N TYR A 84 -15.13 -28.74 5.83
CA TYR A 84 -15.34 -27.30 5.99
C TYR A 84 -14.17 -26.53 5.40
N LEU A 85 -14.47 -25.44 4.72
CA LEU A 85 -13.52 -24.36 4.44
C LEU A 85 -13.65 -23.34 5.55
N VAL A 86 -12.58 -23.10 6.28
CA VAL A 86 -12.55 -22.19 7.41
C VAL A 86 -11.60 -21.05 7.06
N LYS A 87 -12.08 -19.82 7.24
CA LYS A 87 -11.25 -18.65 7.04
C LYS A 87 -10.15 -18.59 8.10
N VAL A 88 -8.91 -18.42 7.66
CA VAL A 88 -7.78 -18.13 8.54
C VAL A 88 -7.92 -16.68 9.01
N PRO A 89 -7.90 -16.39 10.32
CA PRO A 89 -7.93 -15.02 10.81
C PRO A 89 -6.77 -14.20 10.27
N TYR A 90 -7.03 -12.97 9.86
CA TYR A 90 -5.97 -12.10 9.33
C TYR A 90 -4.85 -11.84 10.33
N THR A 91 -5.15 -11.88 11.62
CA THR A 91 -4.17 -11.76 12.70
C THR A 91 -3.13 -12.87 12.72
N ALA A 92 -3.39 -14.02 12.08
CA ALA A 92 -2.41 -15.10 11.95
C ALA A 92 -1.25 -14.77 11.00
N PHE A 93 -1.34 -13.68 10.23
CA PHE A 93 -0.31 -13.26 9.28
C PHE A 93 0.59 -12.12 9.82
N VAL A 94 0.41 -11.75 11.08
CA VAL A 94 1.23 -10.70 11.73
C VAL A 94 2.59 -11.28 12.14
N LYS A 95 3.63 -10.48 11.95
CA LYS A 95 4.95 -10.81 12.49
C LYS A 95 4.96 -10.55 14.00
N ASP A 96 5.71 -11.36 14.73
CA ASP A 96 5.87 -11.18 16.16
C ASP A 96 6.40 -9.77 16.49
N GLY A 97 5.73 -9.11 17.44
CA GLY A 97 6.09 -7.76 17.89
C GLY A 97 5.53 -6.59 17.06
N ASP A 98 4.74 -6.85 16.01
CA ASP A 98 4.06 -5.79 15.25
C ASP A 98 2.63 -5.53 15.76
N ASP A 99 2.56 -4.90 16.94
CA ASP A 99 1.28 -4.57 17.59
C ASP A 99 0.39 -3.65 16.74
N GLN A 100 0.99 -2.77 15.94
CA GLN A 100 0.26 -1.85 15.09
C GLN A 100 -0.49 -2.60 13.98
N THR A 101 0.19 -3.49 13.29
CA THR A 101 -0.43 -4.34 12.27
C THR A 101 -1.45 -5.27 12.91
N TYR A 102 -1.16 -5.86 14.07
CA TYR A 102 -2.09 -6.71 14.80
C TYR A 102 -3.41 -5.99 15.10
N ASN A 103 -3.36 -4.79 15.69
CA ASN A 103 -4.54 -4.00 16.02
C ASN A 103 -5.36 -3.61 14.77
N PHE A 104 -4.69 -3.26 13.68
CA PHE A 104 -5.36 -3.01 12.40
C PHE A 104 -6.08 -4.26 11.90
N LEU A 105 -5.42 -5.42 11.92
CA LEU A 105 -5.98 -6.68 11.43
C LEU A 105 -7.10 -7.23 12.32
N VAL A 106 -7.09 -6.95 13.63
CA VAL A 106 -8.25 -7.20 14.50
C VAL A 106 -9.46 -6.40 14.01
N GLY A 107 -9.28 -5.13 13.64
CA GLY A 107 -10.33 -4.31 13.05
C GLY A 107 -10.84 -4.85 11.72
N LEU A 108 -9.92 -5.24 10.83
CA LEU A 108 -10.24 -5.82 9.52
C LEU A 108 -10.99 -7.16 9.67
N GLU A 109 -10.57 -8.00 10.61
CA GLU A 109 -11.23 -9.28 10.91
C GLU A 109 -12.66 -9.09 11.45
N LYS A 110 -12.90 -8.04 12.25
CA LYS A 110 -14.26 -7.69 12.70
C LYS A 110 -15.14 -7.16 11.57
N ARG A 111 -14.53 -6.53 10.56
CA ARG A 111 -15.24 -6.01 9.39
C ARG A 111 -15.63 -7.12 8.41
N TYR A 112 -14.85 -8.19 8.32
CA TYR A 112 -15.16 -9.34 7.47
C TYR A 112 -16.49 -10.00 7.91
N GLY A 113 -17.42 -10.14 6.97
CA GLY A 113 -18.73 -10.74 7.20
C GLY A 113 -19.84 -9.75 7.57
N VAL A 114 -19.49 -8.46 7.73
CA VAL A 114 -20.46 -7.36 7.94
C VAL A 114 -20.87 -6.73 6.61
N GLU A 115 -19.96 -6.77 5.62
CA GLU A 115 -20.18 -6.25 4.28
C GLU A 115 -21.25 -7.04 3.51
N GLY A 116 -22.04 -6.35 2.70
CA GLY A 116 -23.00 -6.98 1.79
C GLY A 116 -22.30 -7.59 0.56
N LEU A 117 -22.90 -8.65 0.00
CA LEU A 117 -22.47 -9.21 -1.28
C LEU A 117 -22.52 -8.13 -2.38
N GLY A 118 -21.49 -8.07 -3.22
CA GLY A 118 -21.39 -7.11 -4.33
C GLY A 118 -20.89 -5.72 -3.96
N THR A 119 -20.57 -5.46 -2.69
CA THR A 119 -19.97 -4.19 -2.27
C THR A 119 -18.48 -4.12 -2.64
N GLN A 120 -17.93 -2.90 -2.70
CA GLN A 120 -16.49 -2.69 -2.94
C GLN A 120 -15.63 -3.32 -1.83
N GLU A 121 -16.10 -3.27 -0.58
CA GLU A 121 -15.43 -3.93 0.56
C GLU A 121 -15.35 -5.44 0.34
N LYS A 122 -16.46 -6.07 -0.06
CA LYS A 122 -16.50 -7.51 -0.37
C LYS A 122 -15.53 -7.88 -1.49
N LEU A 123 -15.43 -7.05 -2.54
CA LEU A 123 -14.48 -7.28 -3.64
C LEU A 123 -13.03 -7.26 -3.16
N ILE A 124 -12.67 -6.42 -2.18
CA ILE A 124 -11.33 -6.42 -1.58
C ILE A 124 -11.09 -7.73 -0.83
N PHE A 125 -12.04 -8.17 0.00
CA PHE A 125 -11.94 -9.45 0.71
C PHE A 125 -11.88 -10.65 -0.25
N ASP A 126 -12.60 -10.61 -1.36
CA ASP A 126 -12.55 -11.65 -2.38
C ASP A 126 -11.19 -11.72 -3.07
N LYS A 127 -10.56 -10.57 -3.35
CA LYS A 127 -9.20 -10.53 -3.88
C LYS A 127 -8.19 -11.10 -2.87
N ILE A 128 -8.31 -10.73 -1.59
CA ILE A 128 -7.46 -11.30 -0.54
C ILE A 128 -7.68 -12.82 -0.44
N SER A 129 -8.93 -13.28 -0.49
CA SER A 129 -9.27 -14.71 -0.43
C SER A 129 -8.74 -15.51 -1.62
N SER A 130 -8.53 -14.88 -2.76
CA SER A 130 -7.99 -15.53 -3.96
C SER A 130 -6.47 -15.76 -3.93
N LEU A 131 -5.76 -15.18 -2.94
CA LEU A 131 -4.32 -15.37 -2.81
C LEU A 131 -4.00 -16.84 -2.46
N THR A 132 -2.95 -17.33 -3.10
CA THR A 132 -2.42 -18.70 -2.90
C THR A 132 -1.31 -18.73 -1.85
N GLY A 133 -0.95 -19.90 -1.36
CA GLY A 133 0.03 -20.08 -0.29
C GLY A 133 1.41 -19.44 -0.53
N GLY A 134 1.81 -19.27 -1.81
CA GLY A 134 3.07 -18.59 -2.19
C GLY A 134 3.01 -17.06 -2.20
N GLU A 135 1.83 -16.46 -2.04
CA GLU A 135 1.59 -15.02 -2.23
C GLU A 135 1.50 -14.24 -0.91
N GLY A 136 2.11 -14.74 0.16
CA GLY A 136 2.13 -14.08 1.47
C GLY A 136 2.71 -12.66 1.44
N HIS A 137 3.67 -12.39 0.54
CA HIS A 137 4.23 -11.06 0.34
C HIS A 137 3.21 -10.07 -0.24
N ILE A 138 2.30 -10.53 -1.13
CA ILE A 138 1.22 -9.70 -1.70
C ILE A 138 0.19 -9.39 -0.61
N LEU A 139 -0.12 -10.35 0.27
CA LEU A 139 -1.00 -10.14 1.40
C LEU A 139 -0.44 -9.08 2.37
N ALA A 140 0.85 -9.16 2.71
CA ALA A 140 1.52 -8.19 3.55
C ALA A 140 1.49 -6.78 2.93
N GLN A 141 1.76 -6.67 1.62
CA GLN A 141 1.64 -5.41 0.88
C GLN A 141 0.21 -4.85 0.93
N ALA A 142 -0.81 -5.69 0.70
CA ALA A 142 -2.21 -5.25 0.76
C ALA A 142 -2.58 -4.72 2.15
N PHE A 143 -2.09 -5.33 3.23
CA PHE A 143 -2.29 -4.82 4.58
C PHE A 143 -1.61 -3.47 4.81
N ASP A 144 -0.39 -3.27 4.32
CA ASP A 144 0.32 -2.00 4.43
C ASP A 144 -0.39 -0.88 3.65
N GLU A 145 -0.86 -1.17 2.45
CA GLU A 145 -1.65 -0.21 1.65
C GLU A 145 -2.97 0.14 2.34
N MET A 146 -3.68 -0.84 2.90
CA MET A 146 -4.93 -0.60 3.64
C MET A 146 -4.74 0.18 4.94
N LYS A 147 -3.59 0.06 5.60
CA LYS A 147 -3.23 0.91 6.75
C LYS A 147 -3.01 2.38 6.33
N GLY A 148 -2.80 2.65 5.04
CA GLY A 148 -2.56 3.99 4.54
C GLY A 148 -1.20 4.56 4.95
N HIS A 149 -0.21 3.72 5.17
CA HIS A 149 1.12 4.12 5.64
C HIS A 149 1.79 5.14 4.72
N GLN A 150 1.53 5.10 3.40
CA GLN A 150 2.04 6.08 2.43
C GLN A 150 1.55 7.52 2.70
N TYR A 151 0.49 7.69 3.51
CA TYR A 151 -0.05 9.02 3.85
C TYR A 151 0.45 9.54 5.20
N SER A 152 1.16 8.74 6.00
CA SER A 152 1.53 9.04 7.38
C SER A 152 2.31 10.35 7.53
N ASN A 153 3.14 10.74 6.56
CA ASN A 153 3.96 11.94 6.60
C ASN A 153 3.74 12.88 5.40
N ILE A 154 2.53 12.92 4.86
CA ILE A 154 2.18 13.79 3.71
C ILE A 154 2.43 15.27 3.97
N GLN A 155 2.16 15.74 5.18
CA GLN A 155 2.39 17.15 5.56
C GLN A 155 3.89 17.50 5.53
N GLN A 156 4.75 16.59 5.99
CA GLN A 156 6.19 16.78 5.94
C GLN A 156 6.69 16.84 4.51
N ARG A 157 6.24 15.93 3.64
CA ARG A 157 6.62 15.94 2.21
C ARG A 157 6.15 17.21 1.49
N THR A 158 4.91 17.65 1.78
CA THR A 158 4.38 18.89 1.21
C THR A 158 5.20 20.10 1.67
N LYS A 159 5.55 20.16 2.95
CA LYS A 159 6.43 21.20 3.49
C LYS A 159 7.81 21.15 2.83
N GLU A 160 8.42 19.98 2.73
CA GLU A 160 9.73 19.80 2.10
C GLU A 160 9.73 20.32 0.65
N THR A 161 8.71 19.97 -0.14
CA THR A 161 8.56 20.47 -1.52
C THR A 161 8.45 22.00 -1.55
N GLY A 162 7.69 22.59 -0.61
CA GLY A 162 7.56 24.03 -0.49
C GLY A 162 8.84 24.75 -0.03
N ASP A 163 9.59 24.11 0.88
CA ASP A 163 10.87 24.64 1.38
C ASP A 163 11.94 24.63 0.29
N ILE A 164 11.98 23.62 -0.59
CA ILE A 164 12.89 23.58 -1.72
C ILE A 164 12.73 24.85 -2.57
N LEU A 165 11.50 25.16 -2.98
CA LEU A 165 11.21 26.31 -3.82
C LEU A 165 11.47 27.63 -3.09
N SER A 166 11.13 27.72 -1.79
CA SER A 166 11.40 28.91 -0.96
C SER A 166 12.88 29.18 -0.82
N ASN A 167 13.70 28.14 -0.64
CA ASN A 167 15.14 28.26 -0.55
C ASN A 167 15.76 28.78 -1.85
N GLU A 168 15.22 28.36 -3.01
CA GLU A 168 15.69 28.85 -4.31
C GLU A 168 15.33 30.34 -4.52
N PHE A 169 14.15 30.78 -4.07
CA PHE A 169 13.82 32.21 -4.08
C PHE A 169 14.76 33.01 -3.18
N SER A 170 15.01 32.54 -1.95
CA SER A 170 15.93 33.19 -1.01
C SER A 170 17.35 33.26 -1.57
N TYR A 171 17.81 32.18 -2.25
CA TYR A 171 19.11 32.17 -2.92
C TYR A 171 19.16 33.24 -4.01
N LEU A 172 18.18 33.32 -4.92
CA LEU A 172 18.13 34.32 -5.98
C LEU A 172 18.01 35.75 -5.45
N GLN A 173 17.31 35.97 -4.35
CA GLN A 173 17.24 37.29 -3.70
C GLN A 173 18.58 37.73 -3.12
N ASN A 174 19.38 36.78 -2.60
CA ASN A 174 20.67 37.05 -1.98
C ASN A 174 21.87 36.97 -2.95
N GLU A 175 21.65 36.46 -4.15
CA GLU A 175 22.70 36.34 -5.15
C GLU A 175 23.27 37.72 -5.53
N TRP A 176 24.61 37.80 -5.74
CA TRP A 176 25.29 39.03 -6.10
C TRP A 176 24.68 39.67 -7.36
N LYS A 177 24.58 41.00 -7.37
CA LYS A 177 23.86 41.77 -8.39
C LYS A 177 24.80 42.71 -9.16
N ASN A 178 24.55 42.82 -10.45
CA ASN A 178 25.03 43.98 -11.18
C ASN A 178 24.32 45.25 -10.61
N PRO A 179 25.01 46.38 -10.52
CA PRO A 179 24.45 47.64 -10.00
C PRO A 179 23.48 48.26 -11.02
N THR A 180 22.43 47.56 -11.35
CA THR A 180 21.33 48.00 -12.21
C THR A 180 20.07 48.15 -11.38
N LYS A 181 19.28 49.21 -11.63
CA LYS A 181 18.07 49.48 -10.91
C LYS A 181 16.99 48.42 -11.03
N ASN A 182 17.06 47.57 -12.06
CA ASN A 182 16.14 46.46 -12.27
C ASN A 182 16.93 45.19 -12.53
N ASN A 183 16.66 44.14 -11.77
CA ASN A 183 17.26 42.82 -11.92
C ASN A 183 16.20 41.77 -12.11
N SER A 184 16.41 40.88 -13.07
CA SER A 184 15.63 39.69 -13.28
C SER A 184 16.56 38.49 -13.23
N LYS A 185 16.24 37.52 -12.38
CA LYS A 185 17.05 36.33 -12.15
C LYS A 185 16.19 35.11 -12.35
N ILE A 186 16.71 34.13 -13.07
CA ILE A 186 16.07 32.85 -13.29
C ILE A 186 17.04 31.72 -12.97
N LYS A 187 16.57 30.67 -12.34
CA LYS A 187 17.36 29.50 -12.01
C LYS A 187 16.54 28.23 -12.25
N ALA A 188 17.06 27.32 -13.03
CA ALA A 188 16.62 25.93 -13.03
C ALA A 188 17.42 25.17 -11.97
N PHE A 189 16.75 24.28 -11.24
CA PHE A 189 17.38 23.55 -10.15
C PHE A 189 16.92 22.09 -10.13
N GLY A 190 17.77 21.25 -9.55
CA GLY A 190 17.48 19.86 -9.22
C GLY A 190 18.00 19.52 -7.83
N ARG A 191 17.25 18.73 -7.08
CA ARG A 191 17.63 18.29 -5.73
C ARG A 191 17.21 16.84 -5.53
N ARG A 192 18.09 16.06 -4.91
CA ARG A 192 17.79 14.71 -4.43
C ARG A 192 17.84 14.69 -2.91
N GLY A 193 16.88 13.99 -2.30
CA GLY A 193 16.81 13.79 -0.86
C GLY A 193 16.52 12.33 -0.51
N GLU A 194 16.70 12.02 0.75
CA GLU A 194 16.33 10.75 1.37
C GLU A 194 15.82 11.04 2.78
N TYR A 195 14.74 10.37 3.14
CA TYR A 195 14.20 10.39 4.48
C TYR A 195 14.23 8.98 5.05
N LYS A 196 14.77 8.85 6.25
CA LYS A 196 14.81 7.60 7.01
C LYS A 196 14.29 7.85 8.41
N THR A 197 13.55 6.90 8.94
CA THR A 197 12.98 6.95 10.28
C THR A 197 12.81 5.55 10.85
N ASP A 198 12.98 5.43 12.15
CA ASP A 198 12.65 4.21 12.90
C ASP A 198 11.24 4.28 13.50
N THR A 199 10.46 5.33 13.17
CA THR A 199 9.10 5.50 13.68
C THR A 199 8.17 4.49 13.02
N ALA A 200 7.53 3.65 13.83
CA ALA A 200 6.56 2.66 13.37
C ALA A 200 5.42 3.33 12.59
N GLY A 201 5.05 2.75 11.45
CA GLY A 201 3.99 3.26 10.59
C GLY A 201 4.35 4.44 9.70
N VAL A 202 5.62 4.89 9.73
CA VAL A 202 6.14 5.92 8.82
C VAL A 202 7.11 5.27 7.85
N VAL A 203 6.88 5.48 6.55
CA VAL A 203 7.67 4.83 5.50
C VAL A 203 8.83 5.73 5.07
N ASP A 204 10.00 5.12 4.96
CA ASP A 204 11.17 5.73 4.33
C ASP A 204 10.92 6.06 2.87
N TYR A 205 11.51 7.14 2.39
CA TYR A 205 11.43 7.50 0.98
C TYR A 205 12.70 8.16 0.46
N THR A 206 12.87 8.12 -0.84
CA THR A 206 13.79 8.99 -1.58
C THR A 206 12.98 9.96 -2.41
N ASN A 207 13.52 11.15 -2.66
CA ASN A 207 12.85 12.12 -3.51
C ASN A 207 13.81 12.77 -4.52
N ASN A 208 13.25 13.12 -5.67
CA ASN A 208 13.91 13.85 -6.73
C ASN A 208 13.05 15.05 -7.11
N ALA A 209 13.53 16.24 -6.80
CA ALA A 209 12.87 17.49 -7.14
C ALA A 209 13.57 18.20 -8.29
N TYR A 210 12.80 18.79 -9.18
CA TYR A 210 13.30 19.67 -10.24
C TYR A 210 12.32 20.81 -10.47
N GLY A 211 12.86 21.97 -10.83
CA GLY A 211 11.99 23.13 -10.96
C GLY A 211 12.69 24.34 -11.53
N VAL A 212 11.94 25.43 -11.56
CA VAL A 212 12.41 26.73 -11.99
C VAL A 212 11.94 27.80 -11.00
N ALA A 213 12.84 28.69 -10.64
CA ALA A 213 12.57 29.86 -9.81
C ALA A 213 12.94 31.13 -10.56
N TYR A 214 12.10 32.13 -10.45
CA TYR A 214 12.29 33.45 -11.03
C TYR A 214 12.08 34.51 -9.96
N VAL A 215 12.96 35.52 -9.92
CA VAL A 215 12.86 36.69 -9.05
C VAL A 215 13.09 37.95 -9.87
N HIS A 216 12.19 38.89 -9.77
CA HIS A 216 12.36 40.25 -10.31
C HIS A 216 12.46 41.23 -9.16
N GLU A 217 13.50 42.08 -9.17
CA GLU A 217 13.74 43.06 -8.14
C GLU A 217 13.98 44.43 -8.78
N LYS A 218 13.43 45.44 -8.12
CA LYS A 218 13.70 46.84 -8.40
C LYS A 218 14.28 47.52 -7.15
N GLU A 219 15.45 48.12 -7.30
CA GLU A 219 16.06 48.92 -6.23
C GLU A 219 15.41 50.31 -6.18
N GLU A 220 15.03 50.74 -4.99
CA GLU A 220 14.47 52.07 -4.75
C GLU A 220 15.60 53.11 -4.58
N VAL A 221 15.23 54.38 -4.50
CA VAL A 221 16.19 55.50 -4.42
C VAL A 221 17.11 55.41 -3.20
N MET A 222 16.66 54.79 -2.10
CA MET A 222 17.50 54.51 -0.92
C MET A 222 18.23 53.19 -1.12
N LEU A 223 19.55 53.23 -1.00
CA LEU A 223 20.42 52.03 -1.07
C LEU A 223 19.96 50.96 -0.10
N GLY A 224 19.72 49.77 -0.63
CA GLY A 224 19.26 48.61 0.15
C GLY A 224 17.75 48.42 0.21
N ASN A 225 16.94 49.43 -0.13
CA ASN A 225 15.49 49.26 -0.25
C ASN A 225 15.17 48.63 -1.60
N LYS A 226 14.48 47.48 -1.57
CA LYS A 226 14.12 46.73 -2.76
C LYS A 226 12.66 46.32 -2.70
N SER A 227 11.99 46.38 -3.82
CA SER A 227 10.69 45.76 -4.02
C SER A 227 10.72 44.82 -5.21
N GLY A 228 9.94 43.77 -5.15
CA GLY A 228 9.95 42.81 -6.22
C GLY A 228 8.84 41.77 -6.12
N TRP A 229 8.90 40.84 -7.04
CA TRP A 229 8.03 39.69 -7.07
C TRP A 229 8.83 38.43 -7.47
N TYR A 230 8.30 37.30 -7.09
CA TYR A 230 8.85 36.01 -7.44
C TYR A 230 7.76 35.08 -7.93
N ALA A 231 8.13 34.16 -8.79
CA ALA A 231 7.29 33.06 -9.24
C ALA A 231 8.14 31.82 -9.55
N GLY A 232 7.60 30.67 -9.31
CA GLY A 232 8.31 29.43 -9.62
C GLY A 232 7.44 28.21 -9.49
N ALA A 233 7.95 27.11 -10.00
CA ALA A 233 7.32 25.81 -9.92
C ALA A 233 8.37 24.74 -9.62
N VAL A 234 7.97 23.73 -8.86
CA VAL A 234 8.76 22.55 -8.54
C VAL A 234 7.89 21.31 -8.65
N THR A 235 8.43 20.28 -9.27
CA THR A 235 7.87 18.92 -9.22
C THR A 235 8.83 18.07 -8.41
N ASN A 236 8.30 17.36 -7.43
CA ASN A 236 9.05 16.48 -6.54
C ASN A 236 8.45 15.08 -6.60
N ARG A 237 9.23 14.11 -7.04
CA ARG A 237 8.85 12.70 -7.09
C ARG A 237 9.40 12.00 -5.88
N TYR A 238 8.49 11.39 -5.11
CA TYR A 238 8.79 10.54 -3.95
C TYR A 238 8.69 9.07 -4.36
N GLU A 239 9.67 8.27 -3.96
CA GLU A 239 9.68 6.82 -4.13
C GLU A 239 9.80 6.19 -2.74
N PHE A 240 8.74 5.51 -2.31
CA PHE A 240 8.66 4.89 -0.99
C PHE A 240 9.41 3.57 -0.95
N ARG A 241 9.98 3.25 0.21
CA ARG A 241 10.65 1.97 0.47
C ARG A 241 9.69 0.95 1.08
N ASP A 242 8.45 0.98 0.65
CA ASP A 242 7.44 0.01 0.99
C ASP A 242 7.52 -1.23 0.09
N LEU A 243 6.75 -2.28 0.43
CA LEU A 243 6.68 -3.52 -0.35
C LEU A 243 6.16 -3.27 -1.77
N GLY A 244 5.21 -2.32 -1.92
CA GLY A 244 4.61 -1.94 -3.19
C GLY A 244 5.45 -1.01 -4.04
N LYS A 245 6.58 -0.49 -3.49
CA LYS A 245 7.39 0.55 -4.13
C LYS A 245 6.53 1.70 -4.65
N SER A 246 5.65 2.16 -3.76
CA SER A 246 4.69 3.23 -4.05
C SER A 246 5.41 4.52 -4.47
N LYS A 247 4.75 5.32 -5.29
CA LYS A 247 5.28 6.59 -5.77
C LYS A 247 4.24 7.70 -5.60
N GLU A 248 4.75 8.91 -5.37
CA GLU A 248 3.93 10.11 -5.28
C GLU A 248 4.63 11.22 -6.05
N ASP A 249 3.90 11.91 -6.92
CA ASP A 249 4.36 13.09 -7.62
C ASP A 249 3.65 14.32 -7.03
N GLN A 250 4.41 15.27 -6.50
CA GLN A 250 3.90 16.54 -6.01
C GLN A 250 4.36 17.66 -6.93
N THR A 251 3.44 18.51 -7.36
CA THR A 251 3.76 19.74 -8.08
C THR A 251 3.30 20.93 -7.27
N MET A 252 4.20 21.86 -7.02
CA MET A 252 3.92 23.10 -6.30
C MET A 252 4.29 24.31 -7.14
N ILE A 253 3.37 25.25 -7.19
CA ILE A 253 3.57 26.56 -7.81
C ILE A 253 3.50 27.60 -6.70
N LYS A 254 4.43 28.54 -6.67
CA LYS A 254 4.48 29.61 -5.69
C LYS A 254 4.78 30.92 -6.36
N ALA A 255 4.02 31.95 -6.01
CA ALA A 255 4.26 33.32 -6.45
C ALA A 255 4.02 34.27 -5.28
N GLY A 256 4.72 35.39 -5.26
CA GLY A 256 4.56 36.39 -4.22
C GLY A 256 5.25 37.69 -4.56
N ILE A 257 5.01 38.67 -3.71
CA ILE A 257 5.65 39.99 -3.72
C ILE A 257 6.48 40.13 -2.47
N PHE A 258 7.54 40.94 -2.52
CA PHE A 258 8.37 41.22 -1.35
C PHE A 258 8.85 42.68 -1.37
N LYS A 259 9.12 43.19 -0.18
CA LYS A 259 9.79 44.47 0.02
C LYS A 259 10.86 44.31 1.10
N THR A 260 12.08 44.71 0.79
CA THR A 260 13.19 44.75 1.73
C THR A 260 13.43 46.21 2.10
N ILE A 261 13.45 46.49 3.39
CA ILE A 261 13.70 47.86 3.93
C ILE A 261 15.02 47.78 4.69
N SER A 262 15.97 48.64 4.29
CA SER A 262 17.23 48.79 5.02
C SER A 262 17.09 49.98 6.00
N PRO A 263 17.34 49.80 7.31
CA PRO A 263 17.30 50.90 8.26
C PRO A 263 18.38 51.93 7.88
N ALA A 264 18.00 53.20 7.90
CA ALA A 264 18.87 54.30 7.47
C ALA A 264 20.10 54.52 8.40
N SER A 265 20.13 53.91 9.58
CA SER A 265 21.16 54.13 10.60
C SER A 265 22.10 52.93 10.82
N ASP A 266 21.83 51.79 10.19
CA ASP A 266 22.57 50.57 10.47
C ASP A 266 22.95 49.89 9.17
N HIS A 267 24.24 49.90 8.84
CA HIS A 267 24.77 49.36 7.61
C HIS A 267 24.71 47.83 7.50
N ASN A 268 24.25 47.14 8.55
CA ASN A 268 24.32 45.68 8.67
C ASN A 268 22.96 44.98 8.82
N GLY A 269 21.84 45.67 8.84
CA GLY A 269 20.52 45.04 9.00
C GLY A 269 19.56 45.34 7.87
N SER A 270 18.91 44.32 7.35
CA SER A 270 17.77 44.45 6.42
C SER A 270 16.58 43.65 6.91
N LEU A 271 15.38 44.21 6.84
CA LEU A 271 14.12 43.50 7.08
C LEU A 271 13.50 43.12 5.72
N THR A 272 13.19 41.89 5.54
CA THR A 272 12.50 41.39 4.36
C THR A 272 11.14 40.82 4.76
N TRP A 273 10.10 41.30 4.09
CA TRP A 273 8.70 40.88 4.33
C TRP A 273 8.19 40.01 3.17
#